data_9525fd5270033180b98c8265a54f5439
#
_entry.id   9525fd5270033180b98c8265a54f5439
#
_cell.length_a   1.000
_cell.length_b   1.000
_cell.length_c   1.000
_cell.angle_alpha   90.00
_cell.angle_beta   90.00
_cell.angle_gamma   90.00
#
_symmetry.space_group_name_H-M   'P 1'
#
loop_
_entity.id
_entity.type
_entity.pdbx_description
1 polymer ?
#
loop_
_entity_poly.entity_id
_entity_poly.type
_entity_poly.pdbx_seq_one_letter_code
_entity_poly.pdbx_strand_id
1 'polypeptide(L)'
;TPKPSSAASDVYKRQALLDKEQPQLVILGKQAIDDDANQTGQMLAALADLPQATFASKLEIADGKAQVTREIDGGLETLSIDLPAIVTTDLRLNEPRYVTLPNIMKAKKKPLEVFKPEDLGVDAKPRLKTLKVSEPPKRGAGVKVPDVATLVDKLKNEAKVL
;
A
#
# COMPACT_ATOMS: atom_id res chain seq x y z
N THR A 1 -11.89 14.62 12.27
CA THR A 1 -11.42 13.82 11.11
C THR A 1 -9.91 13.76 11.15
N PRO A 2 -9.27 12.59 11.07
CA PRO A 2 -7.82 12.51 10.91
C PRO A 2 -7.43 13.34 9.68
N LYS A 3 -6.47 14.24 9.83
CA LYS A 3 -5.89 14.91 8.66
C LYS A 3 -5.24 13.83 7.80
N PRO A 4 -5.52 13.74 6.48
CA PRO A 4 -4.80 12.83 5.63
C PRO A 4 -3.31 13.14 5.77
N SER A 5 -2.54 12.19 6.26
CA SER A 5 -1.09 12.29 6.17
C SER A 5 -0.76 12.25 4.69
N SER A 6 -0.07 13.25 4.17
CA SER A 6 0.43 13.13 2.81
C SER A 6 1.32 11.87 2.77
N ALA A 7 1.21 11.05 1.73
CA ALA A 7 2.00 9.82 1.57
C ALA A 7 3.51 10.08 1.83
N ALA A 8 4.02 11.24 1.41
CA ALA A 8 5.39 11.67 1.66
C ALA A 8 5.73 11.77 3.16
N SER A 9 4.88 12.40 3.99
CA SER A 9 5.17 12.53 5.42
C SER A 9 5.12 11.18 6.14
N ASP A 10 4.29 10.26 5.68
CA ASP A 10 4.21 8.89 6.21
C ASP A 10 5.46 8.08 5.86
N VAL A 11 5.95 8.20 4.64
CA VAL A 11 7.18 7.54 4.19
C VAL A 11 8.40 7.99 4.98
N TYR A 12 8.58 9.29 5.22
CA TYR A 12 9.72 9.81 6.00
C TYR A 12 9.69 9.35 7.47
N LYS A 13 8.52 9.27 8.09
CA LYS A 13 8.38 8.68 9.45
C LYS A 13 8.80 7.21 9.47
N ARG A 14 8.38 6.44 8.47
CA ARG A 14 8.74 5.02 8.35
C ARG A 14 10.22 4.85 8.06
N GLN A 15 10.82 5.71 7.25
CA GLN A 15 12.25 5.71 7.00
C GLN A 15 13.03 5.96 8.31
N ALA A 16 12.68 6.97 9.09
CA ALA A 16 13.33 7.23 10.37
C ALA A 16 13.19 6.07 11.37
N LEU A 17 12.05 5.36 11.37
CA LEU A 17 11.90 4.13 12.16
C LEU A 17 12.75 2.98 11.61
N LEU A 18 12.84 2.84 10.30
CA LEU A 18 13.68 1.84 9.66
C LEU A 18 15.17 2.06 10.02
N ASP A 19 15.62 3.30 9.98
CA ASP A 19 16.98 3.68 10.33
C ASP A 19 17.27 3.42 11.83
N LYS A 20 16.28 3.61 12.70
CA LYS A 20 16.37 3.35 14.13
C LYS A 20 16.39 1.85 14.47
N GLU A 21 15.47 1.09 13.91
CA GLU A 21 15.21 -0.30 14.28
C GLU A 21 16.04 -1.32 13.47
N GLN A 22 16.54 -0.94 12.31
CA GLN A 22 17.34 -1.79 11.40
C GLN A 22 16.72 -3.19 11.17
N PRO A 23 15.44 -3.29 10.80
CA PRO A 23 14.79 -4.56 10.62
C PRO A 23 15.31 -5.31 9.40
N GLN A 24 15.32 -6.65 9.46
CA GLN A 24 15.66 -7.49 8.33
C GLN A 24 14.53 -7.59 7.30
N LEU A 25 13.29 -7.36 7.72
CA LEU A 25 12.13 -7.40 6.84
C LEU A 25 11.09 -6.37 7.30
N VAL A 26 10.62 -5.56 6.37
CA VAL A 26 9.50 -4.63 6.56
C VAL A 26 8.31 -5.14 5.78
N ILE A 27 7.19 -5.39 6.47
CA ILE A 27 5.94 -5.81 5.85
C ILE A 27 4.91 -4.69 5.98
N LEU A 28 4.29 -4.32 4.87
CA LEU A 28 3.27 -3.27 4.78
C LEU A 28 2.05 -3.79 4.02
N GLY A 29 0.86 -3.28 4.34
CA GLY A 29 -0.27 -3.45 3.44
C GLY A 29 0.00 -2.80 2.08
N LYS A 30 -0.51 -3.40 0.99
CA LYS A 30 -0.25 -2.91 -0.37
C LYS A 30 -0.75 -1.48 -0.60
N GLN A 31 -1.87 -1.13 -0.02
CA GLN A 31 -2.50 0.18 -0.21
C GLN A 31 -3.47 0.52 0.91
N ALA A 32 -3.75 1.81 1.10
CA ALA A 32 -4.81 2.32 1.96
C ALA A 32 -6.05 2.62 1.11
N ILE A 33 -7.24 2.56 1.70
CA ILE A 33 -8.51 2.72 0.98
C ILE A 33 -8.93 4.18 0.79
N ASP A 34 -8.20 5.12 1.36
CA ASP A 34 -8.50 6.54 1.30
C ASP A 34 -8.19 7.17 -0.06
N ASP A 35 -7.01 6.90 -0.60
CA ASP A 35 -6.57 7.44 -1.90
C ASP A 35 -6.18 6.36 -2.92
N ASP A 36 -6.09 5.11 -2.49
CA ASP A 36 -5.74 3.95 -3.33
C ASP A 36 -4.41 4.11 -4.10
N ALA A 37 -3.52 4.97 -3.62
CA ALA A 37 -2.31 5.36 -4.36
C ALA A 37 -1.27 4.23 -4.48
N ASN A 38 -1.25 3.27 -3.54
CA ASN A 38 -0.33 2.13 -3.55
C ASN A 38 1.15 2.53 -3.72
N GLN A 39 1.62 3.52 -2.98
CA GLN A 39 2.95 4.12 -3.17
C GLN A 39 3.86 3.99 -1.96
N THR A 40 3.32 3.87 -0.74
CA THR A 40 4.10 3.99 0.51
C THR A 40 5.24 2.98 0.60
N GLY A 41 4.97 1.70 0.33
CA GLY A 41 6.00 0.66 0.40
C GLY A 41 7.09 0.83 -0.65
N GLN A 42 6.72 1.13 -1.88
CA GLN A 42 7.64 1.33 -2.99
C GLN A 42 8.52 2.57 -2.79
N MET A 43 7.94 3.67 -2.31
CA MET A 43 8.69 4.89 -1.98
C MET A 43 9.67 4.65 -0.82
N LEU A 44 9.24 3.91 0.22
CA LEU A 44 10.10 3.58 1.34
C LEU A 44 11.28 2.73 0.88
N ALA A 45 11.05 1.72 0.04
CA ALA A 45 12.11 0.88 -0.52
C ALA A 45 13.12 1.69 -1.32
N ALA A 46 12.65 2.59 -2.18
CA ALA A 46 13.51 3.46 -2.99
C ALA A 46 14.33 4.42 -2.13
N LEU A 47 13.74 5.02 -1.09
CA LEU A 47 14.46 5.93 -0.20
C LEU A 47 15.49 5.23 0.70
N ALA A 48 15.21 3.98 1.06
CA ALA A 48 16.10 3.17 1.90
C ALA A 48 17.15 2.38 1.09
N ASP A 49 17.08 2.43 -0.23
CA ASP A 49 17.90 1.61 -1.15
C ASP A 49 17.83 0.11 -0.83
N LEU A 50 16.61 -0.38 -0.56
CA LEU A 50 16.34 -1.78 -0.22
C LEU A 50 15.58 -2.50 -1.33
N PRO A 51 15.85 -3.82 -1.52
CA PRO A 51 15.04 -4.67 -2.38
C PRO A 51 13.57 -4.64 -1.98
N GLN A 52 12.67 -4.75 -2.97
CA GLN A 52 11.24 -4.76 -2.74
C GLN A 52 10.53 -5.85 -3.52
N ALA A 53 9.45 -6.38 -2.92
CA ALA A 53 8.47 -7.20 -3.61
C ALA A 53 7.06 -6.76 -3.20
N THR A 54 6.19 -6.56 -4.20
CA THR A 54 4.87 -5.93 -4.01
C THR A 54 3.75 -6.93 -4.22
N PHE A 55 2.60 -6.68 -3.56
CA PHE A 55 1.37 -7.50 -3.68
C PHE A 55 1.54 -8.96 -3.27
N ALA A 56 2.38 -9.25 -2.29
CA ALA A 56 2.65 -10.61 -1.86
C ALA A 56 1.38 -11.35 -1.45
N SER A 57 1.11 -12.49 -2.10
CA SER A 57 0.10 -13.47 -1.72
C SER A 57 0.70 -14.67 -0.99
N LYS A 58 2.03 -14.87 -1.09
CA LYS A 58 2.80 -15.87 -0.34
C LYS A 58 4.19 -15.30 -0.06
N LEU A 59 4.69 -15.58 1.15
CA LEU A 59 6.03 -15.17 1.58
C LEU A 59 6.69 -16.33 2.35
N GLU A 60 7.88 -16.69 1.93
CA GLU A 60 8.73 -17.68 2.58
C GLU A 60 10.13 -17.11 2.79
N ILE A 61 10.71 -17.31 3.95
CA ILE A 61 12.06 -16.83 4.29
C ILE A 61 12.98 -18.04 4.44
N ALA A 62 14.05 -18.08 3.65
CA ALA A 62 15.09 -19.10 3.73
C ALA A 62 16.42 -18.53 3.28
N ASP A 63 17.51 -18.96 3.90
CA ASP A 63 18.90 -18.67 3.51
C ASP A 63 19.20 -17.18 3.26
N GLY A 64 18.66 -16.31 4.12
CA GLY A 64 18.85 -14.85 4.00
C GLY A 64 18.08 -14.18 2.86
N LYS A 65 17.16 -14.90 2.23
CA LYS A 65 16.32 -14.43 1.11
C LYS A 65 14.85 -14.53 1.43
N ALA A 66 14.06 -13.67 0.80
CA ALA A 66 12.61 -13.75 0.78
C ALA A 66 12.14 -14.26 -0.60
N GLN A 67 11.41 -15.36 -0.60
CA GLN A 67 10.68 -15.87 -1.77
C GLN A 67 9.26 -15.31 -1.71
N VAL A 68 8.90 -14.43 -2.64
CA VAL A 68 7.63 -13.70 -2.63
C VAL A 68 6.84 -14.06 -3.88
N THR A 69 5.70 -14.72 -3.69
CA THR A 69 4.76 -14.98 -4.78
C THR A 69 3.70 -13.88 -4.81
N ARG A 70 3.44 -13.34 -5.99
CA ARG A 70 2.47 -12.28 -6.25
C ARG A 70 1.65 -12.56 -7.50
N GLU A 71 0.47 -11.98 -7.62
CA GLU A 71 -0.31 -12.01 -8.84
C GLU A 71 0.08 -10.86 -9.76
N ILE A 72 0.22 -11.18 -11.04
CA ILE A 72 0.41 -10.25 -12.15
C ILE A 72 -0.65 -10.55 -13.22
N ASP A 73 -0.78 -9.70 -14.23
CA ASP A 73 -1.80 -9.88 -15.29
C ASP A 73 -1.69 -11.23 -16.02
N GLY A 74 -0.46 -11.75 -16.15
CA GLY A 74 -0.20 -13.04 -16.80
C GLY A 74 -0.31 -14.27 -15.90
N GLY A 75 -0.61 -14.11 -14.59
CA GLY A 75 -0.69 -15.23 -13.65
C GLY A 75 0.06 -14.98 -12.34
N LEU A 76 0.85 -15.95 -11.90
CA LEU A 76 1.66 -15.84 -10.68
C LEU A 76 3.14 -15.66 -11.03
N GLU A 77 3.78 -14.76 -10.31
CA GLU A 77 5.23 -14.54 -10.36
C GLU A 77 5.83 -14.78 -8.98
N THR A 78 6.97 -15.45 -8.93
CA THR A 78 7.73 -15.60 -7.68
C THR A 78 9.08 -14.92 -7.81
N LEU A 79 9.32 -13.96 -6.92
CA LEU A 79 10.56 -13.20 -6.82
C LEU A 79 11.40 -13.76 -5.68
N SER A 80 12.72 -13.81 -5.87
CA SER A 80 13.70 -14.07 -4.82
C SER A 80 14.49 -12.80 -4.57
N ILE A 81 14.34 -12.22 -3.39
CA ILE A 81 15.02 -10.97 -3.00
C ILE A 81 15.88 -11.18 -1.77
N ASP A 82 17.00 -10.47 -1.71
CA ASP A 82 17.91 -10.53 -0.57
C ASP A 82 17.32 -9.73 0.62
N LEU A 83 17.61 -10.17 1.84
CA LEU A 83 17.31 -9.42 3.06
C LEU A 83 18.52 -8.52 3.43
N PRO A 84 18.28 -7.32 4.01
CA PRO A 84 16.99 -6.74 4.39
C PRO A 84 16.14 -6.30 3.19
N ALA A 85 14.80 -6.40 3.31
CA ALA A 85 13.89 -6.13 2.21
C ALA A 85 12.55 -5.51 2.68
N ILE A 86 11.84 -4.91 1.74
CA ILE A 86 10.48 -4.37 1.94
C ILE A 86 9.48 -5.14 1.09
N VAL A 87 8.44 -5.65 1.75
CA VAL A 87 7.37 -6.43 1.10
C VAL A 87 6.03 -5.76 1.35
N THR A 88 5.28 -5.48 0.30
CA THR A 88 3.88 -5.09 0.43
C THR A 88 2.98 -6.29 0.21
N THR A 89 1.91 -6.38 1.00
CA THR A 89 1.09 -7.60 1.07
C THR A 89 -0.31 -7.38 0.57
N ASP A 90 -0.80 -8.40 -0.12
CA ASP A 90 -2.20 -8.55 -0.48
C ASP A 90 -3.00 -9.18 0.68
N LEU A 91 -4.32 -9.06 0.62
CA LEU A 91 -5.23 -9.63 1.62
C LEU A 91 -5.16 -11.16 1.73
N ARG A 92 -4.63 -11.84 0.71
CA ARG A 92 -4.52 -13.31 0.63
C ARG A 92 -3.27 -13.87 1.27
N LEU A 93 -2.34 -13.03 1.76
CA LEU A 93 -1.09 -13.51 2.38
C LEU A 93 -1.37 -14.45 3.54
N ASN A 94 -2.29 -14.08 4.42
CA ASN A 94 -2.69 -14.86 5.58
C ASN A 94 -4.17 -14.67 5.91
N GLU A 95 -4.80 -15.73 6.39
CA GLU A 95 -6.09 -15.62 7.05
C GLU A 95 -5.88 -15.05 8.48
N PRO A 96 -6.65 -14.00 8.88
CA PRO A 96 -6.54 -13.42 10.21
C PRO A 96 -6.84 -14.45 11.31
N ARG A 97 -5.98 -14.52 12.31
CA ARG A 97 -6.18 -15.41 13.46
C ARG A 97 -7.35 -14.95 14.32
N TYR A 98 -8.11 -15.89 14.86
CA TYR A 98 -9.17 -15.58 15.83
C TYR A 98 -8.59 -14.95 17.10
N VAL A 99 -9.19 -13.83 17.51
CA VAL A 99 -8.75 -13.07 18.68
C VAL A 99 -9.52 -13.55 19.91
N THR A 100 -8.82 -14.20 20.85
CA THR A 100 -9.40 -14.65 22.10
C THR A 100 -9.30 -13.59 23.21
N LEU A 101 -10.23 -13.60 24.17
CA LEU A 101 -10.23 -12.67 25.29
C LEU A 101 -8.90 -12.67 26.10
N PRO A 102 -8.28 -13.81 26.41
CA PRO A 102 -6.98 -13.84 27.09
C PRO A 102 -5.88 -13.12 26.28
N ASN A 103 -5.90 -13.23 24.94
CA ASN A 103 -4.93 -12.56 24.09
C ASN A 103 -5.15 -11.03 24.04
N ILE A 104 -6.42 -10.58 24.06
CA ILE A 104 -6.75 -9.16 24.21
C ILE A 104 -6.18 -8.60 25.52
N MET A 105 -6.38 -9.33 26.63
CA MET A 105 -5.88 -8.91 27.94
C MET A 105 -4.35 -8.88 28.00
N LYS A 106 -3.66 -9.83 27.36
CA LYS A 106 -2.20 -9.82 27.24
C LYS A 106 -1.71 -8.65 26.38
N ALA A 107 -2.38 -8.38 25.26
CA ALA A 107 -2.02 -7.27 24.36
C ALA A 107 -2.12 -5.90 25.06
N LYS A 108 -3.15 -5.68 25.89
CA LYS A 108 -3.31 -4.44 26.69
C LYS A 108 -2.16 -4.15 27.65
N LYS A 109 -1.41 -5.19 28.05
CA LYS A 109 -0.26 -5.08 28.97
C LYS A 109 1.08 -4.90 28.23
N LYS A 110 1.10 -4.98 26.92
CA LYS A 110 2.31 -4.75 26.13
C LYS A 110 2.70 -3.28 26.17
N PRO A 111 4.00 -2.95 26.22
CA PRO A 111 4.44 -1.57 26.09
C PRO A 111 4.04 -1.02 24.72
N LEU A 112 3.60 0.24 24.69
CA LEU A 112 3.29 0.99 23.49
C LEU A 112 4.09 2.27 23.52
N GLU A 113 5.09 2.38 22.66
CA GLU A 113 5.87 3.59 22.49
C GLU A 113 5.22 4.49 21.44
N VAL A 114 5.10 5.77 21.77
CA VAL A 114 4.51 6.78 20.89
C VAL A 114 5.55 7.85 20.62
N PHE A 115 5.94 8.01 19.37
CA PHE A 115 6.87 9.04 18.92
C PHE A 115 6.13 10.15 18.19
N LYS A 116 6.53 11.39 18.45
CA LYS A 116 6.15 12.52 17.59
C LYS A 116 7.12 12.59 16.40
N PRO A 117 6.70 13.18 15.27
CA PRO A 117 7.61 13.36 14.12
C PRO A 117 8.91 14.08 14.49
N GLU A 118 8.82 15.07 15.39
CA GLU A 118 9.95 15.86 15.87
C GLU A 118 10.96 15.00 16.64
N ASP A 119 10.49 14.00 17.43
CA ASP A 119 11.33 13.07 18.17
C ASP A 119 12.16 12.16 17.23
N LEU A 120 11.68 11.98 16.01
CA LEU A 120 12.34 11.24 14.94
C LEU A 120 13.12 12.14 13.96
N GLY A 121 13.19 13.45 14.21
CA GLY A 121 13.84 14.41 13.33
C GLY A 121 13.12 14.61 11.98
N VAL A 122 11.84 14.28 11.88
CA VAL A 122 11.07 14.32 10.64
C VAL A 122 10.24 15.59 10.55
N ASP A 123 10.40 16.37 9.47
CA ASP A 123 9.50 17.47 9.13
C ASP A 123 8.22 16.91 8.45
N ALA A 124 7.15 16.83 9.23
CA ALA A 124 5.86 16.33 8.79
C ALA A 124 4.89 17.45 8.31
N LYS A 125 5.41 18.67 8.04
CA LYS A 125 4.56 19.78 7.56
C LYS A 125 3.91 19.44 6.23
N PRO A 126 2.60 19.75 6.06
CA PRO A 126 1.94 19.54 4.78
C PRO A 126 2.59 20.39 3.69
N ARG A 127 2.98 19.76 2.58
CA ARG A 127 3.52 20.44 1.39
C ARG A 127 2.42 20.84 0.39
N LEU A 128 1.22 20.26 0.56
CA LEU A 128 0.06 20.52 -0.28
C LEU A 128 -1.04 21.18 0.56
N LYS A 129 -1.77 22.11 -0.07
CA LYS A 129 -2.96 22.76 0.50
C LYS A 129 -4.16 22.40 -0.35
N THR A 130 -5.17 21.76 0.25
CA THR A 130 -6.44 21.52 -0.42
C THR A 130 -7.16 22.85 -0.63
N LEU A 131 -7.35 23.24 -1.89
CA LEU A 131 -7.99 24.50 -2.26
C LEU A 131 -9.51 24.36 -2.31
N LYS A 132 -10.00 23.22 -2.82
CA LYS A 132 -11.43 22.96 -2.99
C LYS A 132 -11.71 21.47 -2.95
N VAL A 133 -12.80 21.09 -2.34
CA VAL A 133 -13.39 19.76 -2.39
C VAL A 133 -14.77 19.89 -3.03
N SER A 134 -15.07 19.05 -4.03
CA SER A 134 -16.37 19.00 -4.69
C SER A 134 -16.78 17.55 -4.91
N GLU A 135 -18.08 17.31 -4.92
CA GLU A 135 -18.59 16.00 -5.30
C GLU A 135 -18.24 15.70 -6.76
N PRO A 136 -17.98 14.44 -7.09
CA PRO A 136 -17.80 14.04 -8.48
C PRO A 136 -19.10 14.30 -9.26
N PRO A 137 -19.02 14.61 -10.55
CA PRO A 137 -20.22 14.79 -11.38
C PRO A 137 -21.04 13.48 -11.39
N LYS A 138 -22.35 13.62 -11.26
CA LYS A 138 -23.25 12.46 -11.35
C LYS A 138 -23.13 11.82 -12.73
N ARG A 139 -22.83 10.54 -12.76
CA ARG A 139 -22.81 9.79 -14.01
C ARG A 139 -24.26 9.48 -14.43
N GLY A 140 -24.55 9.68 -15.70
CA GLY A 140 -25.81 9.22 -16.31
C GLY A 140 -25.88 7.70 -16.38
N ALA A 141 -27.09 7.16 -16.60
CA ALA A 141 -27.25 5.74 -16.88
C ALA A 141 -26.51 5.35 -18.16
N GLY A 142 -25.90 4.16 -18.16
CA GLY A 142 -25.29 3.62 -19.37
C GLY A 142 -26.31 3.30 -20.44
N VAL A 143 -25.90 3.31 -21.70
CA VAL A 143 -26.71 2.95 -22.87
C VAL A 143 -26.35 1.53 -23.27
N LYS A 144 -27.36 0.63 -23.32
CA LYS A 144 -27.17 -0.71 -23.88
C LYS A 144 -27.18 -0.62 -25.40
N VAL A 145 -26.25 -1.30 -26.03
CA VAL A 145 -26.12 -1.35 -27.49
C VAL A 145 -26.40 -2.76 -27.99
N PRO A 146 -26.93 -2.94 -29.22
CA PRO A 146 -27.36 -4.24 -29.73
C PRO A 146 -26.20 -5.19 -30.09
N ASP A 147 -25.03 -4.63 -30.46
CA ASP A 147 -23.90 -5.40 -30.94
C ASP A 147 -22.55 -4.70 -30.68
N VAL A 148 -21.46 -5.44 -30.92
CA VAL A 148 -20.10 -4.98 -30.71
C VAL A 148 -19.71 -3.86 -31.70
N ALA A 149 -20.17 -3.92 -32.94
CA ALA A 149 -19.86 -2.89 -33.93
C ALA A 149 -20.40 -1.52 -33.51
N THR A 150 -21.65 -1.48 -33.05
CA THR A 150 -22.29 -0.28 -32.49
C THR A 150 -21.54 0.21 -31.22
N LEU A 151 -21.06 -0.69 -30.38
CA LEU A 151 -20.29 -0.32 -29.20
C LEU A 151 -18.98 0.38 -29.62
N VAL A 152 -18.23 -0.22 -30.52
CA VAL A 152 -16.95 0.33 -31.03
C VAL A 152 -17.17 1.69 -31.69
N ASP A 153 -18.21 1.81 -32.52
CA ASP A 153 -18.55 3.08 -33.18
C ASP A 153 -18.83 4.19 -32.16
N LYS A 154 -19.66 3.90 -31.15
CA LYS A 154 -19.96 4.85 -30.06
C LYS A 154 -18.72 5.24 -29.23
N LEU A 155 -17.89 4.27 -28.88
CA LEU A 155 -16.64 4.55 -28.14
C LEU A 155 -15.67 5.41 -28.94
N LYS A 156 -15.59 5.20 -30.26
CA LYS A 156 -14.71 5.93 -31.16
C LYS A 156 -15.24 7.31 -31.53
N ASN A 157 -16.50 7.40 -31.94
CA ASN A 157 -17.04 8.61 -32.56
C ASN A 157 -17.83 9.50 -31.60
N GLU A 158 -18.52 8.93 -30.60
CA GLU A 158 -19.27 9.72 -29.60
C GLU A 158 -18.43 9.96 -28.34
N ALA A 159 -17.92 8.92 -27.70
CA ALA A 159 -17.16 9.04 -26.44
C ALA A 159 -15.70 9.46 -26.65
N LYS A 160 -15.14 9.20 -27.84
CA LYS A 160 -13.76 9.54 -28.24
C LYS A 160 -12.71 9.00 -27.25
N VAL A 161 -12.88 7.74 -26.84
CA VAL A 161 -11.98 7.05 -25.91
C VAL A 161 -11.19 5.92 -26.59
N LEU A 162 -11.45 5.67 -27.88
CA LEU A 162 -10.71 4.78 -28.76
C LEU A 162 -10.13 5.56 -29.94
#